data_e670ded79d68f465313f385b0ef1de39
#
_entry.id   e670ded79d68f465313f385b0ef1de39
#
_cell.length_a   1.000
_cell.length_b   1.000
_cell.length_c   1.000
_cell.angle_alpha   90.00
_cell.angle_beta   90.00
_cell.angle_gamma   90.00
#
_symmetry.space_group_name_H-M   'P 1'
#
loop_
_entity.id
_entity.type
_entity.pdbx_description
1 polymer ?
#
loop_
_entity_poly.entity_id
_entity_poly.type
_entity_poly.pdbx_seq_one_letter_code
_entity_poly.pdbx_strand_id
1 'polypeptide(L)'
;GKKYFQAVDPQKILDSFEEKKQLEEENLKQIIPELNSLKGLAEKRANVEVFEGKEGMKSVMSYILKDKPKEILIYGSSGVSYKLLPFFMEHWHNQRVKQKMPIRIIYNSTTESKERVKKGPSLSLANIKFFPIKEPSSTGTIIYNHKVLITIWNLETPLAISIEGKD
;
A
#
# COMPACT_ATOMS: atom_id res chain seq x y z
N GLY A 1 4.18 -30.79 48.05
CA GLY A 1 2.76 -30.56 47.90
C GLY A 1 2.33 -30.88 46.46
N LYS A 2 1.21 -31.56 46.26
CA LYS A 2 0.63 -31.83 44.93
C LYS A 2 0.06 -30.55 44.37
N LYS A 3 0.48 -30.14 43.15
CA LYS A 3 -0.14 -29.03 42.43
C LYS A 3 -1.37 -29.55 41.65
N TYR A 4 -2.50 -28.92 41.85
CA TYR A 4 -3.75 -29.22 41.12
C TYR A 4 -3.92 -28.14 40.05
N PHE A 5 -4.23 -28.53 38.82
CA PHE A 5 -4.58 -27.65 37.73
C PHE A 5 -6.06 -27.80 37.43
N GLN A 6 -6.76 -26.69 37.33
CA GLN A 6 -8.17 -26.66 36.96
C GLN A 6 -8.26 -25.97 35.59
N ALA A 7 -9.01 -26.54 34.66
CA ALA A 7 -9.27 -25.92 33.38
C ALA A 7 -10.07 -24.62 33.59
N VAL A 8 -9.61 -23.57 32.95
CA VAL A 8 -10.30 -22.26 32.95
C VAL A 8 -11.27 -22.24 31.78
N ASP A 9 -12.40 -21.54 31.95
CA ASP A 9 -13.37 -21.31 30.88
C ASP A 9 -12.68 -20.71 29.67
N PRO A 10 -12.84 -21.30 28.46
CA PRO A 10 -12.27 -20.77 27.23
C PRO A 10 -12.63 -19.30 26.96
N GLN A 11 -13.80 -18.84 27.41
CA GLN A 11 -14.24 -17.45 27.30
C GLN A 11 -13.25 -16.47 27.96
N LYS A 12 -12.65 -16.86 29.09
CA LYS A 12 -11.64 -16.03 29.79
C LYS A 12 -10.39 -15.74 28.97
N ILE A 13 -10.10 -16.55 27.95
CA ILE A 13 -8.98 -16.30 27.05
C ILE A 13 -9.31 -15.09 26.15
N LEU A 14 -10.54 -15.03 25.63
CA LEU A 14 -11.02 -13.90 24.85
C LEU A 14 -11.06 -12.63 25.70
N ASP A 15 -11.63 -12.71 26.89
CA ASP A 15 -11.73 -11.57 27.82
C ASP A 15 -10.32 -10.99 28.13
N SER A 16 -9.35 -11.87 28.42
CA SER A 16 -7.95 -11.45 28.67
C SER A 16 -7.28 -10.85 27.43
N PHE A 17 -7.65 -11.29 26.24
CA PHE A 17 -7.14 -10.72 24.99
C PHE A 17 -7.72 -9.32 24.73
N GLU A 18 -9.00 -9.14 24.98
CA GLU A 18 -9.68 -7.85 24.85
C GLU A 18 -9.15 -6.83 25.87
N GLU A 19 -8.95 -7.24 27.11
CA GLU A 19 -8.32 -6.39 28.15
C GLU A 19 -6.92 -5.92 27.73
N LYS A 20 -6.08 -6.84 27.26
CA LYS A 20 -4.74 -6.49 26.77
C LYS A 20 -4.78 -5.52 25.59
N LYS A 21 -5.67 -5.76 24.64
CA LYS A 21 -5.85 -4.90 23.48
C LYS A 21 -6.29 -3.50 23.89
N GLN A 22 -7.22 -3.37 24.83
CA GLN A 22 -7.66 -2.08 25.36
C GLN A 22 -6.51 -1.32 26.03
N LEU A 23 -5.73 -2.00 26.86
CA LEU A 23 -4.58 -1.40 27.53
C LEU A 23 -3.52 -0.91 26.54
N GLU A 24 -3.25 -1.69 25.49
CA GLU A 24 -2.33 -1.29 24.42
C GLU A 24 -2.87 -0.09 23.64
N GLU A 25 -4.18 -0.07 23.33
CA GLU A 25 -4.81 1.08 22.66
C GLU A 25 -4.76 2.35 23.51
N GLU A 26 -4.97 2.26 24.82
CA GLU A 26 -4.86 3.41 25.73
C GLU A 26 -3.44 3.94 25.80
N ASN A 27 -2.45 3.06 25.92
CA ASN A 27 -1.04 3.44 25.91
C ASN A 27 -0.66 4.14 24.60
N LEU A 28 -1.12 3.62 23.45
CA LEU A 28 -0.89 4.27 22.15
C LEU A 28 -1.56 5.64 22.07
N LYS A 29 -2.80 5.79 22.56
CA LYS A 29 -3.50 7.08 22.58
C LYS A 29 -2.77 8.15 23.41
N GLN A 30 -2.07 7.76 24.46
CA GLN A 30 -1.26 8.68 25.26
C GLN A 30 0.00 9.15 24.55
N ILE A 31 0.63 8.29 23.76
CA ILE A 31 1.90 8.58 23.08
C ILE A 31 1.68 9.34 21.75
N ILE A 32 0.56 9.10 21.07
CA ILE A 32 0.24 9.74 19.76
C ILE A 32 0.34 11.28 19.81
N PRO A 33 -0.18 12.01 20.81
CA PRO A 33 -0.05 13.48 20.87
C PRO A 33 1.41 13.95 20.94
N GLU A 34 2.23 13.26 21.70
CA GLU A 34 3.67 13.55 21.81
C GLU A 34 4.38 13.36 20.46
N LEU A 35 4.14 12.23 19.80
CA LEU A 35 4.68 11.96 18.48
C LEU A 35 4.20 12.99 17.44
N ASN A 36 2.95 13.41 17.51
CA ASN A 36 2.42 14.46 16.64
C ASN A 36 3.06 15.83 16.90
N SER A 37 3.40 16.15 18.14
CA SER A 37 4.11 17.40 18.45
C SER A 37 5.53 17.41 17.88
N LEU A 38 6.23 16.29 17.93
CA LEU A 38 7.56 16.12 17.32
C LEU A 38 7.48 16.20 15.79
N LYS A 39 6.42 15.65 15.19
CA LYS A 39 6.17 15.74 13.75
C LYS A 39 5.96 17.20 13.31
N GLY A 40 5.24 18.00 14.09
CA GLY A 40 4.98 19.42 13.79
C GLY A 40 6.24 20.29 13.68
N LEU A 41 7.32 19.93 14.36
CA LEU A 41 8.62 20.62 14.25
C LEU A 41 9.35 20.32 12.93
N ALA A 42 9.04 19.21 12.28
CA ALA A 42 9.61 18.80 10.99
C ALA A 42 8.85 19.37 9.77
N GLU A 43 7.74 20.06 9.97
CA GLU A 43 6.72 20.40 8.96
C GLU A 43 7.11 21.43 7.88
N LYS A 44 8.34 21.90 7.82
CA LYS A 44 8.80 22.84 6.76
C LYS A 44 9.42 22.17 5.53
N ARG A 45 9.52 20.84 5.49
CA ARG A 45 10.15 20.11 4.38
C ARG A 45 9.16 19.15 3.75
N ALA A 46 9.36 18.81 2.47
CA ALA A 46 8.61 17.73 1.83
C ALA A 46 8.71 16.46 2.70
N ASN A 47 7.57 15.82 2.95
CA ASN A 47 7.55 14.57 3.71
C ASN A 47 8.02 13.45 2.79
N VAL A 48 9.13 12.80 3.13
CA VAL A 48 9.67 11.68 2.37
C VAL A 48 9.67 10.45 3.26
N GLU A 49 8.97 9.42 2.84
CA GLU A 49 8.85 8.15 3.54
C GLU A 49 9.34 6.99 2.65
N VAL A 50 10.04 6.04 3.24
CA VAL A 50 10.56 4.86 2.54
C VAL A 50 9.83 3.62 3.05
N PHE A 51 9.35 2.79 2.13
CA PHE A 51 8.63 1.55 2.41
C PHE A 51 9.40 0.39 1.80
N GLU A 52 9.88 -0.52 2.64
CA GLU A 52 10.72 -1.63 2.22
C GLU A 52 9.98 -2.97 2.27
N GLY A 53 10.35 -3.85 1.36
CA GLY A 53 9.84 -5.21 1.30
C GLY A 53 8.37 -5.30 0.84
N LYS A 54 7.87 -6.52 0.80
CA LYS A 54 6.48 -6.80 0.34
C LYS A 54 5.42 -6.14 1.22
N GLU A 55 5.63 -6.12 2.53
CA GLU A 55 4.66 -5.51 3.46
C GLU A 55 4.68 -3.98 3.37
N GLY A 56 5.86 -3.37 3.19
CA GLY A 56 5.97 -1.94 2.92
C GLY A 56 5.24 -1.55 1.63
N MET A 57 5.40 -2.35 0.56
CA MET A 57 4.68 -2.13 -0.70
C MET A 57 3.16 -2.25 -0.53
N LYS A 58 2.68 -3.23 0.23
CA LYS A 58 1.25 -3.36 0.53
C LYS A 58 0.73 -2.17 1.32
N SER A 59 1.51 -1.69 2.29
CA SER A 59 1.15 -0.55 3.13
C SER A 59 0.98 0.71 2.30
N VAL A 60 1.99 1.08 1.49
CA VAL A 60 1.93 2.30 0.66
C VAL A 60 0.82 2.24 -0.39
N MET A 61 0.59 1.09 -1.01
CA MET A 61 -0.53 0.90 -1.94
C MET A 61 -1.89 1.01 -1.23
N SER A 62 -1.99 0.53 0.01
CA SER A 62 -3.21 0.64 0.80
C SER A 62 -3.50 2.09 1.21
N TYR A 63 -2.48 2.92 1.43
CA TYR A 63 -2.65 4.35 1.67
C TYR A 63 -3.32 5.08 0.51
N ILE A 64 -3.01 4.71 -0.75
CA ILE A 64 -3.72 5.27 -1.91
C ILE A 64 -5.24 5.03 -1.81
N LEU A 65 -5.66 3.81 -1.43
CA LEU A 65 -7.08 3.49 -1.25
C LEU A 65 -7.71 4.26 -0.10
N LYS A 66 -6.96 4.48 0.98
CA LYS A 66 -7.41 5.23 2.16
C LYS A 66 -7.56 6.72 1.85
N ASP A 67 -6.64 7.29 1.08
CA ASP A 67 -6.63 8.70 0.69
C ASP A 67 -7.72 9.06 -0.34
N LYS A 68 -8.33 8.05 -0.98
CA LYS A 68 -9.44 8.17 -1.94
C LYS A 68 -9.22 9.29 -2.98
N PRO A 69 -8.13 9.25 -3.74
CA PRO A 69 -7.86 10.29 -4.73
C PRO A 69 -8.93 10.34 -5.83
N LYS A 70 -9.13 11.52 -6.41
CA LYS A 70 -10.03 11.70 -7.55
C LYS A 70 -9.56 10.92 -8.80
N GLU A 71 -8.25 10.76 -8.94
CA GLU A 71 -7.62 10.02 -10.03
C GLU A 71 -6.24 9.52 -9.58
N ILE A 72 -5.81 8.39 -10.14
CA ILE A 72 -4.47 7.82 -9.95
C ILE A 72 -3.76 7.78 -11.29
N LEU A 73 -2.55 8.33 -11.36
CA LEU A 73 -1.71 8.31 -12.55
C LEU A 73 -0.55 7.35 -12.32
N ILE A 74 -0.29 6.45 -13.27
CA ILE A 74 0.84 5.52 -13.21
C ILE A 74 1.64 5.62 -14.50
N TYR A 75 2.95 5.77 -14.34
CA TYR A 75 3.90 5.80 -15.44
C TYR A 75 5.00 4.75 -15.24
N GLY A 76 5.40 4.12 -16.34
CA GLY A 76 6.52 3.16 -16.35
C GLY A 76 6.17 1.77 -15.81
N SER A 77 4.88 1.45 -15.68
CA SER A 77 4.47 0.12 -15.23
C SER A 77 4.85 -0.95 -16.25
N SER A 78 5.44 -2.05 -15.78
CA SER A 78 5.77 -3.23 -16.58
C SER A 78 4.96 -4.48 -16.19
N GLY A 79 4.05 -4.35 -15.21
CA GLY A 79 3.26 -5.47 -14.70
C GLY A 79 3.99 -6.37 -13.68
N VAL A 80 5.22 -6.04 -13.30
CA VAL A 80 6.02 -6.83 -12.33
C VAL A 80 5.34 -6.90 -10.96
N SER A 81 4.59 -5.87 -10.56
CA SER A 81 3.81 -5.87 -9.31
C SER A 81 2.89 -7.08 -9.17
N TYR A 82 2.30 -7.54 -10.28
CA TYR A 82 1.43 -8.71 -10.29
C TYR A 82 2.18 -10.05 -10.16
N LYS A 83 3.44 -10.10 -10.60
CA LYS A 83 4.29 -11.26 -10.35
C LYS A 83 4.67 -11.36 -8.88
N LEU A 84 4.92 -10.22 -8.26
CA LEU A 84 5.38 -10.14 -6.87
C LEU A 84 4.25 -10.30 -5.84
N LEU A 85 3.11 -9.66 -6.09
CA LEU A 85 1.97 -9.58 -5.17
C LEU A 85 0.63 -9.85 -5.90
N PRO A 86 0.43 -11.03 -6.52
CA PRO A 86 -0.69 -11.26 -7.43
C PRO A 86 -2.05 -11.06 -6.75
N PHE A 87 -2.29 -11.72 -5.62
CA PHE A 87 -3.57 -11.65 -4.90
C PHE A 87 -3.83 -10.25 -4.31
N PHE A 88 -2.78 -9.62 -3.78
CA PHE A 88 -2.89 -8.28 -3.22
C PHE A 88 -3.24 -7.26 -4.31
N MET A 89 -2.57 -7.29 -5.45
CA MET A 89 -2.81 -6.34 -6.54
C MET A 89 -4.19 -6.50 -7.15
N GLU A 90 -4.69 -7.72 -7.27
CA GLU A 90 -6.05 -7.99 -7.71
C GLU A 90 -7.08 -7.43 -6.71
N HIS A 91 -6.90 -7.73 -5.43
CA HIS A 91 -7.76 -7.19 -4.38
C HIS A 91 -7.74 -5.65 -4.36
N TRP A 92 -6.55 -5.05 -4.47
CA TRP A 92 -6.37 -3.60 -4.51
C TRP A 92 -7.14 -2.96 -5.66
N HIS A 93 -7.04 -3.50 -6.87
CA HIS A 93 -7.78 -2.98 -8.02
C HIS A 93 -9.29 -3.15 -7.86
N ASN A 94 -9.75 -4.25 -7.28
CA ASN A 94 -11.17 -4.47 -7.00
C ASN A 94 -11.68 -3.43 -6.00
N GLN A 95 -10.92 -3.12 -4.94
CA GLN A 95 -11.27 -2.08 -3.97
C GLN A 95 -11.27 -0.68 -4.62
N ARG A 96 -10.28 -0.37 -5.46
CA ARG A 96 -10.23 0.86 -6.23
C ARG A 96 -11.49 1.05 -7.09
N VAL A 97 -11.91 0.01 -7.80
CA VAL A 97 -13.12 0.04 -8.65
C VAL A 97 -14.38 0.23 -7.81
N LYS A 98 -14.52 -0.50 -6.68
CA LYS A 98 -15.63 -0.32 -5.74
C LYS A 98 -15.72 1.11 -5.20
N GLN A 99 -14.58 1.74 -4.96
CA GLN A 99 -14.50 3.14 -4.50
C GLN A 99 -14.60 4.16 -5.65
N LYS A 100 -14.85 3.70 -6.90
CA LYS A 100 -14.98 4.54 -8.10
C LYS A 100 -13.78 5.42 -8.39
N MET A 101 -12.57 4.97 -8.05
CA MET A 101 -11.33 5.68 -8.32
C MET A 101 -10.80 5.37 -9.72
N PRO A 102 -10.84 6.31 -10.67
CA PRO A 102 -10.29 6.13 -12.01
C PRO A 102 -8.75 6.07 -11.96
N ILE A 103 -8.18 5.38 -12.95
CA ILE A 103 -6.73 5.26 -13.07
C ILE A 103 -6.31 5.46 -14.53
N ARG A 104 -5.25 6.21 -14.74
CA ARG A 104 -4.56 6.29 -16.04
C ARG A 104 -3.20 5.64 -15.93
N ILE A 105 -2.91 4.71 -16.83
CA ILE A 105 -1.66 3.95 -16.78
C ILE A 105 -0.96 4.04 -18.13
N ILE A 106 0.30 4.38 -18.09
CA ILE A 106 1.22 4.24 -19.22
C ILE A 106 2.12 3.04 -18.94
N TYR A 107 1.88 1.96 -19.63
CA TYR A 107 2.71 0.75 -19.56
C TYR A 107 3.90 0.85 -20.52
N ASN A 108 5.01 0.26 -20.16
CA ASN A 108 6.02 -0.15 -21.12
C ASN A 108 5.44 -1.27 -22.01
N SER A 109 5.75 -1.26 -23.30
CA SER A 109 5.16 -2.20 -24.28
C SER A 109 5.82 -3.58 -24.23
N THR A 110 5.90 -4.17 -23.04
CA THR A 110 6.43 -5.52 -22.81
C THR A 110 5.37 -6.59 -23.05
N THR A 111 5.79 -7.83 -23.18
CA THR A 111 4.88 -8.98 -23.31
C THR A 111 4.01 -9.11 -22.07
N GLU A 112 4.62 -8.98 -20.89
CA GLU A 112 3.94 -9.08 -19.60
C GLU A 112 2.85 -8.01 -19.42
N SER A 113 3.14 -6.76 -19.78
CA SER A 113 2.17 -5.68 -19.67
C SER A 113 0.99 -5.87 -20.62
N LYS A 114 1.24 -6.35 -21.84
CA LYS A 114 0.18 -6.67 -22.81
C LYS A 114 -0.70 -7.83 -22.35
N GLU A 115 -0.08 -8.88 -21.81
CA GLU A 115 -0.84 -10.00 -21.22
C GLU A 115 -1.67 -9.55 -20.02
N ARG A 116 -1.09 -8.71 -19.16
CA ARG A 116 -1.81 -8.14 -18.01
C ARG A 116 -3.06 -7.38 -18.42
N VAL A 117 -2.96 -6.56 -19.45
CA VAL A 117 -4.10 -5.79 -19.96
C VAL A 117 -5.17 -6.69 -20.58
N LYS A 118 -4.77 -7.76 -21.26
CA LYS A 118 -5.72 -8.73 -21.87
C LYS A 118 -6.48 -9.55 -20.83
N LYS A 119 -5.82 -9.94 -19.72
CA LYS A 119 -6.38 -10.88 -18.72
C LYS A 119 -7.10 -10.19 -17.55
N GLY A 120 -7.21 -8.87 -17.54
CA GLY A 120 -7.52 -8.17 -16.31
C GLY A 120 -8.95 -7.65 -16.16
N PRO A 121 -9.86 -8.39 -15.48
CA PRO A 121 -11.19 -7.84 -15.12
C PRO A 121 -11.10 -6.66 -14.15
N SER A 122 -10.02 -6.55 -13.39
CA SER A 122 -9.79 -5.46 -12.42
C SER A 122 -9.35 -4.13 -13.06
N LEU A 123 -9.30 -4.03 -14.38
CA LEU A 123 -8.96 -2.79 -15.10
C LEU A 123 -10.18 -1.93 -15.49
N SER A 124 -11.33 -2.19 -14.92
CA SER A 124 -12.47 -1.27 -14.99
C SER A 124 -12.08 0.12 -14.47
N LEU A 125 -12.64 1.17 -15.06
CA LEU A 125 -12.28 2.57 -14.78
C LEU A 125 -10.77 2.86 -15.03
N ALA A 126 -10.14 2.14 -15.97
CA ALA A 126 -8.76 2.36 -16.33
C ALA A 126 -8.64 2.89 -17.76
N ASN A 127 -7.85 3.95 -17.93
CA ASN A 127 -7.40 4.42 -19.24
C ASN A 127 -5.94 3.98 -19.41
N ILE A 128 -5.68 3.16 -20.45
CA ILE A 128 -4.37 2.51 -20.62
C ILE A 128 -3.76 2.94 -21.93
N LYS A 129 -2.49 3.33 -21.85
CA LYS A 129 -1.65 3.58 -23.01
C LYS A 129 -0.35 2.79 -22.89
N PHE A 130 0.30 2.57 -24.02
CA PHE A 130 1.61 1.91 -24.06
C PHE A 130 2.67 2.88 -24.57
N PHE A 131 3.77 2.93 -23.86
CA PHE A 131 4.97 3.62 -24.32
C PHE A 131 5.84 2.63 -25.11
N PRO A 132 6.49 3.03 -26.23
CA PRO A 132 7.15 2.09 -27.14
C PRO A 132 8.48 1.51 -26.63
N ILE A 133 8.72 1.54 -25.32
CA ILE A 133 9.82 0.83 -24.67
C ILE A 133 9.41 -0.63 -24.50
N LYS A 134 10.21 -1.52 -25.07
CA LYS A 134 9.98 -2.98 -25.02
C LYS A 134 10.66 -3.66 -23.83
N GLU A 135 11.61 -2.97 -23.20
CA GLU A 135 12.34 -3.50 -22.04
C GLU A 135 11.51 -3.38 -20.78
N PRO A 136 11.50 -4.43 -19.94
CA PRO A 136 10.84 -4.36 -18.66
C PRO A 136 11.59 -3.38 -17.73
N SER A 137 10.86 -2.48 -17.11
CA SER A 137 11.38 -1.64 -16.04
C SER A 137 10.91 -2.19 -14.69
N SER A 138 11.82 -2.29 -13.74
CA SER A 138 11.48 -2.57 -12.35
C SER A 138 10.94 -1.34 -11.62
N THR A 139 11.07 -0.15 -12.22
CA THR A 139 10.63 1.11 -11.61
C THR A 139 9.31 1.59 -12.21
N GLY A 140 8.51 2.25 -11.39
CA GLY A 140 7.30 2.94 -11.80
C GLY A 140 7.06 4.16 -10.93
N THR A 141 6.31 5.11 -11.47
CA THR A 141 5.90 6.31 -10.75
C THR A 141 4.39 6.32 -10.63
N ILE A 142 3.87 6.56 -9.43
CA ILE A 142 2.45 6.72 -9.14
C ILE A 142 2.26 8.14 -8.61
N ILE A 143 1.29 8.86 -9.19
CA ILE A 143 0.97 10.23 -8.78
C ILE A 143 -0.51 10.28 -8.40
N TYR A 144 -0.81 10.82 -7.24
CA TYR A 144 -2.17 11.05 -6.78
C TYR A 144 -2.19 12.17 -5.72
N ASN A 145 -3.24 12.99 -5.72
CA ASN A 145 -3.33 14.16 -4.86
C ASN A 145 -2.04 15.00 -4.93
N HIS A 146 -1.38 15.23 -3.79
CA HIS A 146 -0.09 15.95 -3.68
C HIS A 146 1.10 14.99 -3.47
N LYS A 147 0.92 13.69 -3.78
CA LYS A 147 1.90 12.64 -3.52
C LYS A 147 2.45 12.04 -4.80
N VAL A 148 3.74 11.79 -4.78
CA VAL A 148 4.47 11.01 -5.80
C VAL A 148 5.07 9.79 -5.12
N LEU A 149 4.76 8.60 -5.64
CA LEU A 149 5.41 7.37 -5.24
C LEU A 149 6.37 6.91 -6.34
N ILE A 150 7.61 6.74 -6.01
CA ILE A 150 8.59 6.06 -6.86
C ILE A 150 8.65 4.62 -6.37
N THR A 151 8.26 3.67 -7.20
CA THR A 151 8.21 2.25 -6.85
C THR A 151 9.31 1.47 -7.58
N ILE A 152 10.01 0.63 -6.86
CA ILE A 152 11.03 -0.28 -7.40
C ILE A 152 10.55 -1.70 -7.10
N TRP A 153 10.11 -2.39 -8.14
CA TRP A 153 9.55 -3.75 -8.06
C TRP A 153 10.65 -4.79 -8.25
N ASN A 154 11.62 -4.81 -7.35
CA ASN A 154 12.62 -5.87 -7.30
C ASN A 154 12.00 -7.11 -6.65
N LEU A 155 12.29 -8.32 -7.21
CA LEU A 155 11.72 -9.57 -6.72
C LEU A 155 12.23 -9.93 -5.31
N GLU A 156 13.44 -9.51 -4.96
CA GLU A 156 14.03 -9.81 -3.65
C GLU A 156 13.56 -8.79 -2.61
N THR A 157 13.81 -7.52 -2.86
CA THR A 157 13.51 -6.44 -1.90
C THR A 157 12.84 -5.27 -2.62
N PRO A 158 11.51 -5.31 -2.81
CA PRO A 158 10.80 -4.19 -3.40
C PRO A 158 10.83 -2.98 -2.47
N LEU A 159 10.86 -1.79 -3.07
CA LEU A 159 10.97 -0.52 -2.35
C LEU A 159 9.99 0.49 -2.94
N ALA A 160 9.41 1.33 -2.08
CA ALA A 160 8.73 2.53 -2.52
C ALA A 160 9.21 3.75 -1.72
N ILE A 161 9.33 4.88 -2.42
CA ILE A 161 9.60 6.18 -1.84
C ILE A 161 8.37 7.04 -2.06
N SER A 162 7.73 7.45 -0.98
CA SER A 162 6.61 8.40 -0.99
C SER A 162 7.13 9.80 -0.75
N ILE A 163 6.80 10.71 -1.64
CA ILE A 163 7.14 12.13 -1.53
C ILE A 163 5.81 12.88 -1.51
N GLU A 164 5.54 13.58 -0.42
CA GLU A 164 4.37 14.44 -0.28
C GLU A 164 4.82 15.90 -0.39
N GLY A 165 4.33 16.58 -1.44
CA GLY A 165 4.53 18.01 -1.61
C GLY A 165 3.55 18.78 -0.72
N LYS A 166 3.98 19.95 -0.23
CA LYS A 166 3.08 20.96 0.32
C LYS A 166 2.78 21.96 -0.78
N ASP A 167 1.51 22.34 -0.89
CA ASP A 167 1.08 23.51 -1.67
C ASP A 167 1.54 24.79 -1.02
#